data_7cd978b7321f1d2101c4e61a3d02fb7f
#
_entry.id   7cd978b7321f1d2101c4e61a3d02fb7f
#
_cell.length_a   1.000
_cell.length_b   1.000
_cell.length_c   1.000
_cell.angle_alpha   90.00
_cell.angle_beta   90.00
_cell.angle_gamma   90.00
#
_symmetry.space_group_name_H-M   'P 1'
#
loop_
_entity.id
_entity.type
_entity.pdbx_description
1 polymer ?
#
loop_
_entity_poly.entity_id
_entity_poly.type
_entity_poly.pdbx_seq_one_letter_code
_entity_poly.pdbx_strand_id
1 'polypeptide(L)'
;MQILTCDGQNEGMMRQMAQLLVDAFREHWPEAWRTLEEGMEEVREMLEAERICRVALDEDGSLLGMIGGIPQYDGNVWELHPLAVQPHVHGRGIGRMLVLDFETQVRQRGGLTITLGTDD
;
A
#
# COMPACT_ATOMS: atom_id res chain seq x y z
N MET A 1 -2.86 7.34 -15.44
CA MET A 1 -2.56 6.84 -14.09
C MET A 1 -1.10 7.07 -13.74
N GLN A 2 -0.86 7.50 -12.51
CA GLN A 2 0.49 7.70 -12.00
C GLN A 2 0.70 6.89 -10.73
N ILE A 3 1.91 6.39 -10.53
CA ILE A 3 2.29 5.75 -9.27
C ILE A 3 3.34 6.63 -8.62
N LEU A 4 3.06 7.06 -7.39
CA LEU A 4 3.88 8.03 -6.68
C LEU A 4 4.15 7.56 -5.25
N THR A 5 5.22 8.10 -4.65
CA THR A 5 5.46 7.90 -3.22
C THR A 5 4.38 8.62 -2.43
N CYS A 6 3.88 7.99 -1.39
CA CYS A 6 2.87 8.57 -0.51
C CYS A 6 3.42 9.82 0.17
N ASP A 7 2.57 10.84 0.27
CA ASP A 7 2.94 12.09 0.93
C ASP A 7 2.32 12.13 2.33
N GLY A 8 3.15 12.05 3.35
CA GLY A 8 2.70 12.10 4.74
C GLY A 8 2.16 13.46 5.19
N GLN A 9 2.32 14.48 4.34
CA GLN A 9 1.77 15.81 4.62
C GLN A 9 0.36 15.97 4.06
N ASN A 10 -0.08 15.05 3.23
CA ASN A 10 -1.40 15.13 2.59
C ASN A 10 -2.43 14.31 3.37
N GLU A 11 -3.09 14.96 4.33
CA GLU A 11 -4.09 14.30 5.15
C GLU A 11 -5.29 13.78 4.35
N GLY A 12 -5.69 14.51 3.32
CA GLY A 12 -6.78 14.05 2.45
C GLY A 12 -6.47 12.72 1.79
N MET A 13 -5.26 12.57 1.28
CA MET A 13 -4.81 11.33 0.69
C MET A 13 -4.72 10.21 1.73
N MET A 14 -4.20 10.52 2.92
CA MET A 14 -4.11 9.54 4.00
C MET A 14 -5.49 9.00 4.37
N ARG A 15 -6.51 9.85 4.40
CA ARG A 15 -7.88 9.42 4.68
C ARG A 15 -8.42 8.52 3.58
N GLN A 16 -8.14 8.84 2.32
CA GLN A 16 -8.53 7.97 1.21
C GLN A 16 -7.87 6.61 1.32
N MET A 17 -6.58 6.58 1.69
CA MET A 17 -5.86 5.33 1.89
C MET A 17 -6.47 4.51 3.04
N ALA A 18 -6.78 5.16 4.15
CA ALA A 18 -7.39 4.49 5.30
C ALA A 18 -8.76 3.91 4.94
N GLN A 19 -9.56 4.69 4.21
CA GLN A 19 -10.88 4.22 3.77
C GLN A 19 -10.74 3.04 2.81
N LEU A 20 -9.73 3.09 1.94
CA LEU A 20 -9.48 1.98 1.01
C LEU A 20 -9.16 0.69 1.77
N LEU A 21 -8.37 0.76 2.84
CA LEU A 21 -8.07 -0.42 3.66
C LEU A 21 -9.35 -1.02 4.23
N VAL A 22 -10.22 -0.19 4.78
CA VAL A 22 -11.49 -0.65 5.34
C VAL A 22 -12.32 -1.31 4.25
N ASP A 23 -12.46 -0.65 3.09
CA ASP A 23 -13.34 -1.13 2.01
C ASP A 23 -12.80 -2.38 1.33
N ALA A 24 -11.50 -2.43 1.09
CA ALA A 24 -10.89 -3.53 0.35
C ALA A 24 -10.88 -4.84 1.14
N PHE A 25 -10.82 -4.77 2.46
CA PHE A 25 -10.71 -5.96 3.29
C PHE A 25 -12.01 -6.35 4.01
N ARG A 26 -13.06 -5.58 3.83
CA ARG A 26 -14.33 -5.78 4.52
C ARG A 26 -14.95 -7.16 4.31
N GLU A 27 -14.92 -7.66 3.09
CA GLU A 27 -15.58 -8.94 2.76
C GLU A 27 -14.82 -10.15 3.26
N HIS A 28 -13.51 -10.17 3.07
CA HIS A 28 -12.71 -11.37 3.33
C HIS A 28 -11.98 -11.33 4.66
N TRP A 29 -11.72 -10.15 5.16
CA TRP A 29 -10.96 -9.95 6.39
C TRP A 29 -11.62 -8.86 7.24
N PRO A 30 -12.89 -9.07 7.66
CA PRO A 30 -13.64 -8.01 8.33
C PRO A 30 -13.05 -7.54 9.65
N GLU A 31 -12.12 -8.30 10.21
CA GLU A 31 -11.48 -7.94 11.47
C GLU A 31 -10.17 -7.19 11.32
N ALA A 32 -9.66 -7.04 10.08
CA ALA A 32 -8.36 -6.41 9.86
C ALA A 32 -8.39 -4.91 10.12
N TRP A 33 -9.21 -4.17 9.38
CA TRP A 33 -9.35 -2.73 9.56
C TRP A 33 -10.84 -2.43 9.54
N ARG A 34 -11.43 -2.38 10.74
CA ARG A 34 -12.88 -2.27 10.87
C ARG A 34 -13.38 -0.83 10.81
N THR A 35 -12.51 0.11 11.17
CA THR A 35 -12.87 1.52 11.24
C THR A 35 -11.86 2.37 10.51
N LEU A 36 -12.29 3.59 10.16
CA LEU A 36 -11.38 4.56 9.54
C LEU A 36 -10.19 4.85 10.45
N GLU A 37 -10.41 4.88 11.76
CA GLU A 37 -9.37 5.14 12.73
C GLU A 37 -8.29 4.05 12.69
N GLU A 38 -8.71 2.79 12.64
CA GLU A 38 -7.77 1.67 12.50
C GLU A 38 -7.00 1.75 11.18
N GLY A 39 -7.69 2.12 10.11
CA GLY A 39 -7.06 2.33 8.82
C GLY A 39 -6.04 3.46 8.86
N MET A 40 -6.35 4.55 9.56
CA MET A 40 -5.41 5.67 9.69
C MET A 40 -4.16 5.28 10.46
N GLU A 41 -4.28 4.43 11.47
CA GLU A 41 -3.11 3.94 12.19
C GLU A 41 -2.18 3.16 11.26
N GLU A 42 -2.76 2.29 10.43
CA GLU A 42 -1.96 1.52 9.47
C GLU A 42 -1.29 2.45 8.46
N VAL A 43 -2.01 3.46 7.97
CA VAL A 43 -1.44 4.42 7.01
C VAL A 43 -0.25 5.16 7.63
N ARG A 44 -0.35 5.56 8.88
CA ARG A 44 0.76 6.23 9.55
C ARG A 44 1.99 5.32 9.64
N GLU A 45 1.78 4.03 9.90
CA GLU A 45 2.87 3.06 9.90
C GLU A 45 3.48 2.88 8.52
N MET A 46 2.64 2.85 7.47
CA MET A 46 3.13 2.75 6.09
C MET A 46 4.01 3.93 5.70
N LEU A 47 3.80 5.08 6.33
CA LEU A 47 4.52 6.32 6.02
C LEU A 47 5.81 6.49 6.82
N GLU A 48 6.19 5.53 7.64
CA GLU A 48 7.46 5.60 8.36
C GLU A 48 8.63 5.69 7.38
N ALA A 49 9.65 6.47 7.75
CA ALA A 49 10.72 6.86 6.83
C ALA A 49 11.44 5.71 6.14
N GLU A 50 11.57 4.58 6.82
CA GLU A 50 12.31 3.45 6.27
C GLU A 50 11.48 2.54 5.38
N ARG A 51 10.17 2.76 5.33
CA ARG A 51 9.26 1.91 4.58
C ARG A 51 9.04 2.41 3.16
N ILE A 52 8.59 1.50 2.31
CA ILE A 52 8.11 1.86 0.97
C ILE A 52 6.60 2.06 1.07
N CYS A 53 6.10 3.16 0.52
CA CYS A 53 4.67 3.42 0.42
C CYS A 53 4.40 4.08 -0.91
N ARG A 54 3.64 3.40 -1.78
CA ARG A 54 3.34 3.90 -3.12
C ARG A 54 1.84 3.91 -3.35
N VAL A 55 1.36 4.93 -4.05
CA VAL A 55 -0.06 5.05 -4.39
C VAL A 55 -0.22 5.14 -5.90
N ALA A 56 -1.28 4.53 -6.42
CA ALA A 56 -1.68 4.67 -7.81
C ALA A 56 -2.84 5.65 -7.85
N LEU A 57 -2.68 6.72 -8.63
CA LEU A 57 -3.67 7.79 -8.75
C LEU A 57 -4.22 7.86 -10.17
N ASP A 58 -5.51 8.15 -10.28
CA ASP A 58 -6.15 8.42 -11.55
C ASP A 58 -5.75 9.81 -12.04
N GLU A 59 -6.17 10.17 -13.25
CA GLU A 59 -5.87 11.46 -13.85
C GLU A 59 -6.40 12.64 -13.02
N ASP A 60 -7.52 12.43 -12.33
CA ASP A 60 -8.10 13.45 -11.47
C ASP A 60 -7.53 13.46 -10.04
N GLY A 61 -6.52 12.64 -9.77
CA GLY A 61 -5.90 12.55 -8.46
C GLY A 61 -6.59 11.61 -7.50
N SER A 62 -7.62 10.87 -7.94
CA SER A 62 -8.31 9.90 -7.08
C SER A 62 -7.43 8.68 -6.82
N LEU A 63 -7.49 8.16 -5.61
CA LEU A 63 -6.76 6.97 -5.24
C LEU A 63 -7.35 5.72 -5.87
N LEU A 64 -6.55 5.00 -6.64
CA LEU A 64 -6.95 3.73 -7.25
C LEU A 64 -6.47 2.53 -6.45
N GLY A 65 -5.30 2.64 -5.84
CA GLY A 65 -4.73 1.56 -5.06
C GLY A 65 -3.46 2.00 -4.37
N MET A 66 -2.94 1.13 -3.50
CA MET A 66 -1.72 1.41 -2.77
C MET A 66 -1.00 0.13 -2.41
N ILE A 67 0.30 0.27 -2.15
CA ILE A 67 1.14 -0.84 -1.75
C ILE A 67 2.17 -0.34 -0.75
N GLY A 68 2.43 -1.15 0.26
CA GLY A 68 3.42 -0.83 1.28
C GLY A 68 4.47 -1.92 1.40
N GLY A 69 5.62 -1.57 1.98
CA GLY A 69 6.68 -2.52 2.23
C GLY A 69 7.39 -2.24 3.53
N ILE A 70 7.75 -3.31 4.21
CA ILE A 70 8.43 -3.28 5.49
C ILE A 70 9.81 -3.89 5.32
N PRO A 71 10.89 -3.13 5.63
CA PRO A 71 12.25 -3.68 5.49
C PRO A 71 12.57 -4.62 6.64
N GLN A 72 13.24 -5.72 6.31
CA GLN A 72 13.72 -6.70 7.27
C GLN A 72 15.17 -7.03 6.94
N TYR A 73 15.92 -7.51 7.92
CA TYR A 73 17.33 -7.91 7.73
C TYR A 73 18.14 -6.79 7.05
N ASP A 74 18.07 -5.59 7.62
CA ASP A 74 18.82 -4.41 7.15
C ASP A 74 18.48 -4.05 5.70
N GLY A 75 17.24 -4.33 5.26
CA GLY A 75 16.79 -3.99 3.92
C GLY A 75 17.13 -5.03 2.87
N ASN A 76 17.62 -6.20 3.26
CA ASN A 76 17.86 -7.29 2.32
C ASN A 76 16.55 -8.00 1.92
N VAL A 77 15.59 -8.05 2.83
CA VAL A 77 14.28 -8.67 2.60
C VAL A 77 13.21 -7.60 2.82
N TRP A 78 12.23 -7.56 1.94
CA TRP A 78 11.11 -6.64 2.06
C TRP A 78 9.81 -7.42 2.13
N GLU A 79 9.03 -7.17 3.16
CA GLU A 79 7.70 -7.73 3.29
C GLU A 79 6.71 -6.82 2.60
N LEU A 80 5.97 -7.34 1.63
CA LEU A 80 4.89 -6.62 0.97
C LEU A 80 3.68 -6.61 1.90
N HIS A 81 3.26 -5.42 2.34
CA HIS A 81 2.13 -5.27 3.25
C HIS A 81 1.78 -3.80 3.42
N PRO A 82 0.53 -3.39 3.20
CA PRO A 82 -0.53 -4.12 2.52
C PRO A 82 -0.56 -3.81 1.02
N LEU A 83 -1.35 -4.55 0.27
CA LEU A 83 -1.70 -4.24 -1.11
C LEU A 83 -3.23 -4.09 -1.15
N ALA A 84 -3.71 -2.95 -1.59
CA ALA A 84 -5.14 -2.69 -1.67
C ALA A 84 -5.46 -1.94 -2.96
N VAL A 85 -6.54 -2.35 -3.63
CA VAL A 85 -7.02 -1.74 -4.87
C VAL A 85 -8.50 -1.48 -4.70
N GLN A 86 -8.96 -0.31 -5.17
CA GLN A 86 -10.37 0.06 -5.09
C GLN A 86 -11.22 -1.01 -5.77
N PRO A 87 -12.31 -1.48 -5.12
CA PRO A 87 -13.14 -2.54 -5.69
C PRO A 87 -13.67 -2.23 -7.09
N HIS A 88 -14.02 -0.97 -7.35
CA HIS A 88 -14.62 -0.57 -8.63
C HIS A 88 -13.64 -0.60 -9.80
N VAL A 89 -12.34 -0.75 -9.54
CA VAL A 89 -11.34 -0.82 -10.61
C VAL A 89 -10.61 -2.17 -10.65
N HIS A 90 -11.14 -3.17 -9.95
CA HIS A 90 -10.59 -4.52 -10.03
C HIS A 90 -10.65 -5.02 -11.48
N GLY A 91 -9.67 -5.83 -11.85
CA GLY A 91 -9.60 -6.39 -13.20
C GLY A 91 -8.92 -5.49 -14.23
N ARG A 92 -8.45 -4.31 -13.83
CA ARG A 92 -7.74 -3.38 -14.72
C ARG A 92 -6.22 -3.50 -14.63
N GLY A 93 -5.71 -4.43 -13.83
CA GLY A 93 -4.28 -4.66 -13.71
C GLY A 93 -3.55 -3.68 -12.78
N ILE A 94 -4.28 -2.90 -11.98
CA ILE A 94 -3.67 -1.90 -11.09
C ILE A 94 -2.84 -2.57 -10.00
N GLY A 95 -3.35 -3.64 -9.40
CA GLY A 95 -2.59 -4.39 -8.41
C GLY A 95 -1.29 -4.91 -8.95
N ARG A 96 -1.31 -5.45 -10.17
CA ARG A 96 -0.10 -5.94 -10.83
C ARG A 96 0.90 -4.82 -11.06
N MET A 97 0.43 -3.65 -11.50
CA MET A 97 1.29 -2.50 -11.74
C MET A 97 1.93 -2.01 -10.45
N LEU A 98 1.17 -2.02 -9.35
CA LEU A 98 1.71 -1.66 -8.04
C LEU A 98 2.79 -2.65 -7.59
N VAL A 99 2.58 -3.94 -7.81
CA VAL A 99 3.58 -4.95 -7.45
C VAL A 99 4.85 -4.76 -8.27
N LEU A 100 4.73 -4.50 -9.57
CA LEU A 100 5.90 -4.25 -10.43
C LEU A 100 6.66 -3.00 -10.00
N ASP A 101 5.94 -1.94 -9.65
CA ASP A 101 6.55 -0.72 -9.13
C ASP A 101 7.26 -1.00 -7.80
N PHE A 102 6.62 -1.77 -6.92
CA PHE A 102 7.21 -2.16 -5.65
C PHE A 102 8.51 -2.93 -5.83
N GLU A 103 8.54 -3.87 -6.75
CA GLU A 103 9.76 -4.61 -7.08
C GLU A 103 10.88 -3.68 -7.52
N THR A 104 10.55 -2.67 -8.33
CA THR A 104 11.52 -1.66 -8.76
C THR A 104 12.06 -0.88 -7.57
N GLN A 105 11.19 -0.46 -6.66
CA GLN A 105 11.60 0.26 -5.46
C GLN A 105 12.52 -0.57 -4.58
N VAL A 106 12.20 -1.85 -4.42
CA VAL A 106 13.03 -2.78 -3.63
C VAL A 106 14.42 -2.91 -4.24
N ARG A 107 14.51 -3.09 -5.56
CA ARG A 107 15.79 -3.19 -6.25
C ARG A 107 16.62 -1.92 -6.09
N GLN A 108 15.99 -0.76 -6.21
CA GLN A 108 16.68 0.53 -6.07
C GLN A 108 17.25 0.72 -4.67
N ARG A 109 16.68 0.08 -3.67
CA ARG A 109 17.13 0.14 -2.30
C ARG A 109 18.09 -0.99 -1.93
N GLY A 110 18.49 -1.82 -2.91
CA GLY A 110 19.41 -2.93 -2.69
C GLY A 110 18.79 -4.17 -2.09
N GLY A 111 17.45 -4.26 -2.08
CA GLY A 111 16.77 -5.44 -1.57
C GLY A 111 16.96 -6.64 -2.48
N LEU A 112 17.06 -7.81 -1.87
CA LEU A 112 17.34 -9.07 -2.57
C LEU A 112 16.11 -9.96 -2.72
N THR A 113 15.16 -9.85 -1.80
CA THR A 113 14.01 -10.73 -1.73
C THR A 113 12.79 -9.98 -1.27
N ILE A 114 11.63 -10.36 -1.82
CA ILE A 114 10.34 -9.86 -1.37
C ILE A 114 9.56 -11.04 -0.80
N THR A 115 8.99 -10.87 0.39
CA THR A 115 8.11 -11.87 0.99
C THR A 115 6.70 -11.30 1.06
N LEU A 116 5.74 -12.19 1.01
CA LEU A 116 4.35 -11.83 1.29
C LEU A 116 4.13 -12.09 2.76
N GLY A 117 3.65 -11.08 3.47
CA GLY A 117 3.31 -11.27 4.87
C GLY A 117 2.15 -12.26 4.95
N THR A 118 2.38 -13.37 5.63
CA THR A 118 1.31 -14.34 5.84
C THR A 118 0.87 -14.24 7.28
N ASP A 119 -0.36 -13.85 7.46
CA ASP A 119 -1.00 -13.92 8.78
C ASP A 119 -1.67 -15.27 8.87
N ASP A 120 -0.94 -16.19 9.38
CA ASP A 120 -1.53 -17.49 9.61
C ASP A 120 -2.32 -17.49 10.89
#